data_4f96bb6968efba0b5fece2ef918e86cc
#
_entry.id   4f96bb6968efba0b5fece2ef918e86cc
#
_cell.length_a   1.000
_cell.length_b   1.000
_cell.length_c   1.000
_cell.angle_alpha   90.00
_cell.angle_beta   90.00
_cell.angle_gamma   90.00
#
_symmetry.space_group_name_H-M   'P 1'
#
loop_
_entity.id
_entity.type
_entity.pdbx_description
1 polymer ?
#
loop_
_entity_poly.entity_id
_entity_poly.type
_entity_poly.pdbx_seq_one_letter_code
_entity_poly.pdbx_strand_id
1 'polypeptide(L)'
;MSAEVERSNDSLAIPREEAPMDFLSILAQAAVDPRMDVAKMERLLEMHRQVTEDQRRVAFAAAMARLQAVLPQITKEGRIVVSGAERSRYARIEDIDRAIRPLLAAEGFSLMFDTEAQGNGLLISAKISHAAGHSETRSLLLPMDAQGAKSPVQGVGSTVAYGRRYLTKLLLNLVERGEDDDGQGGPITEAQAADLRGLLEEVKADRGKFLVFMGVGDVKDILAKDMKKAVNALETKRRAG
;
A
#
# COMPACT_ATOMS: atom_id res chain seq x y z
N MET A 1 -52.70 69.36 11.00
CA MET A 1 -52.47 68.48 12.17
C MET A 1 -51.83 67.22 11.59
N SER A 2 -50.52 67.19 11.61
CA SER A 2 -49.71 66.01 11.15
C SER A 2 -49.27 65.25 12.37
N ALA A 3 -49.64 63.98 12.40
CA ALA A 3 -49.19 63.06 13.47
C ALA A 3 -47.92 62.38 12.99
N GLU A 4 -46.83 62.65 13.67
CA GLU A 4 -45.54 61.96 13.53
C GLU A 4 -45.62 60.61 14.24
N VAL A 5 -45.39 59.55 13.46
CA VAL A 5 -45.28 58.18 13.97
C VAL A 5 -43.78 57.94 14.28
N GLU A 6 -43.43 57.97 15.57
CA GLU A 6 -42.14 57.48 16.08
C GLU A 6 -42.03 55.99 15.87
N ARG A 7 -41.10 55.57 15.00
CA ARG A 7 -40.68 54.17 14.85
C ARG A 7 -39.59 53.87 15.89
N SER A 8 -39.98 53.20 16.97
CA SER A 8 -39.09 52.59 17.92
C SER A 8 -38.24 51.52 17.21
N ASN A 9 -36.96 51.78 17.05
CA ASN A 9 -36.00 50.84 16.47
C ASN A 9 -35.42 50.00 17.62
N ASP A 10 -36.22 49.02 18.09
CA ASP A 10 -35.78 48.03 19.09
C ASP A 10 -34.86 47.01 18.36
N SER A 11 -33.57 47.37 18.30
CA SER A 11 -32.54 46.48 17.77
C SER A 11 -32.36 45.34 18.75
N LEU A 12 -32.93 44.17 18.45
CA LEU A 12 -32.63 42.90 19.07
C LEU A 12 -31.15 42.59 18.88
N ALA A 13 -30.31 42.95 19.86
CA ALA A 13 -28.93 42.55 19.93
C ALA A 13 -28.90 41.03 20.10
N ILE A 14 -28.57 40.33 19.00
CA ILE A 14 -28.24 38.92 19.04
C ILE A 14 -27.04 38.78 19.99
N PRO A 15 -27.11 37.95 21.04
CA PRO A 15 -25.94 37.69 21.88
C PRO A 15 -24.82 37.16 20.97
N ARG A 16 -23.69 37.84 20.91
CA ARG A 16 -22.49 37.28 20.30
C ARG A 16 -22.14 36.07 21.12
N GLU A 17 -22.31 34.92 20.55
CA GLU A 17 -21.77 33.63 21.01
C GLU A 17 -20.26 33.88 21.19
N GLU A 18 -19.78 33.94 22.41
CA GLU A 18 -18.37 34.08 22.70
C GLU A 18 -17.68 32.90 22.07
N ALA A 19 -16.79 33.14 21.09
CA ALA A 19 -15.99 32.09 20.48
C ALA A 19 -15.31 31.28 21.61
N PRO A 20 -15.33 29.94 21.55
CA PRO A 20 -14.71 29.14 22.60
C PRO A 20 -13.27 29.59 22.78
N MET A 21 -12.93 30.01 24.02
CA MET A 21 -11.57 30.45 24.32
C MET A 21 -10.59 29.34 23.96
N ASP A 22 -9.65 29.66 23.08
CA ASP A 22 -8.58 28.72 22.72
C ASP A 22 -7.82 28.33 24.00
N PHE A 23 -7.47 27.04 24.10
CA PHE A 23 -6.74 26.50 25.25
C PHE A 23 -5.49 27.30 25.60
N LEU A 24 -4.79 27.84 24.58
CA LEU A 24 -3.62 28.71 24.76
C LEU A 24 -3.98 30.03 25.47
N SER A 25 -5.16 30.58 25.19
CA SER A 25 -5.66 31.79 25.87
C SER A 25 -5.95 31.55 27.35
N ILE A 26 -6.56 30.40 27.67
CA ILE A 26 -6.80 29.95 29.03
C ILE A 26 -5.48 29.77 29.78
N LEU A 27 -4.51 29.13 29.11
CA LEU A 27 -3.18 28.89 29.65
C LEU A 27 -2.43 30.21 29.92
N ALA A 28 -2.49 31.18 28.99
CA ALA A 28 -1.87 32.48 29.12
C ALA A 28 -2.46 33.27 30.27
N GLN A 29 -3.79 33.25 30.48
CA GLN A 29 -4.45 33.87 31.65
C GLN A 29 -4.04 33.20 32.95
N ALA A 30 -3.97 31.87 32.97
CA ALA A 30 -3.55 31.11 34.15
C ALA A 30 -2.08 31.39 34.53
N ALA A 31 -1.20 31.60 33.55
CA ALA A 31 0.22 31.85 33.75
C ALA A 31 0.51 33.19 34.46
N VAL A 32 -0.40 34.18 34.42
CA VAL A 32 -0.25 35.47 35.12
C VAL A 32 -0.95 35.50 36.46
N ASP A 33 -1.70 34.46 36.85
CA ASP A 33 -2.31 34.38 38.20
C ASP A 33 -1.28 33.85 39.21
N PRO A 34 -0.83 34.67 40.18
CA PRO A 34 0.16 34.26 41.19
C PRO A 34 -0.33 33.17 42.15
N ARG A 35 -1.62 32.82 42.09
CA ARG A 35 -2.21 31.74 42.90
C ARG A 35 -2.25 30.41 42.13
N MET A 36 -1.82 30.38 40.88
CA MET A 36 -1.84 29.20 40.09
C MET A 36 -0.75 28.22 40.54
N ASP A 37 -1.17 26.98 40.79
CA ASP A 37 -0.28 25.88 41.10
C ASP A 37 0.38 25.36 39.78
N VAL A 38 1.70 25.50 39.69
CA VAL A 38 2.52 25.06 38.52
C VAL A 38 2.31 23.59 38.24
N ALA A 39 2.21 22.74 39.27
CA ALA A 39 1.99 21.30 39.08
C ALA A 39 0.63 20.99 38.44
N LYS A 40 -0.41 21.76 38.74
CA LYS A 40 -1.71 21.65 38.09
C LYS A 40 -1.63 22.09 36.63
N MET A 41 -0.88 23.15 36.33
CA MET A 41 -0.69 23.62 34.96
C MET A 41 0.05 22.60 34.12
N GLU A 42 1.13 22.01 34.63
CA GLU A 42 1.86 20.92 33.93
C GLU A 42 0.95 19.72 33.63
N ARG A 43 0.09 19.31 34.57
CA ARG A 43 -0.88 18.24 34.36
C ARG A 43 -1.90 18.60 33.29
N LEU A 44 -2.42 19.81 33.25
CA LEU A 44 -3.36 20.25 32.22
C LEU A 44 -2.72 20.28 30.85
N LEU A 45 -1.47 20.74 30.75
CA LEU A 45 -0.70 20.71 29.52
C LEU A 45 -0.48 19.27 29.03
N GLU A 46 -0.12 18.36 29.92
CA GLU A 46 0.07 16.95 29.57
C GLU A 46 -1.25 16.29 29.13
N MET A 47 -2.34 16.54 29.85
CA MET A 47 -3.67 16.07 29.44
C MET A 47 -4.08 16.62 28.07
N HIS A 48 -3.88 17.91 27.83
CA HIS A 48 -4.18 18.51 26.52
C HIS A 48 -3.35 17.88 25.41
N ARG A 49 -2.04 17.64 25.67
CA ARG A 49 -1.17 16.96 24.71
C ARG A 49 -1.69 15.56 24.37
N GLN A 50 -2.07 14.78 25.39
CA GLN A 50 -2.61 13.42 25.22
C GLN A 50 -3.92 13.44 24.42
N VAL A 51 -4.86 14.31 24.77
CA VAL A 51 -6.13 14.46 24.04
C VAL A 51 -5.88 14.84 22.58
N THR A 52 -4.98 15.80 22.34
CA THR A 52 -4.64 16.23 20.98
C THR A 52 -4.00 15.09 20.17
N GLU A 53 -3.12 14.32 20.80
CA GLU A 53 -2.49 13.15 20.16
C GLU A 53 -3.50 12.06 19.82
N ASP A 54 -4.43 11.78 20.73
CA ASP A 54 -5.52 10.82 20.48
C ASP A 54 -6.44 11.29 19.36
N GLN A 55 -6.79 12.57 19.31
CA GLN A 55 -7.57 13.16 18.22
C GLN A 55 -6.87 13.02 16.86
N ARG A 56 -5.56 13.27 16.81
CA ARG A 56 -4.74 13.09 15.60
C ARG A 56 -4.72 11.65 15.14
N ARG A 57 -4.62 10.70 16.09
CA ARG A 57 -4.63 9.26 15.80
C ARG A 57 -5.99 8.81 15.28
N VAL A 58 -7.08 9.28 15.89
CA VAL A 58 -8.46 8.99 15.43
C VAL A 58 -8.68 9.55 14.03
N ALA A 59 -8.26 10.78 13.75
CA ALA A 59 -8.37 11.40 12.44
C ALA A 59 -7.57 10.62 11.37
N PHE A 60 -6.34 10.19 11.69
CA PHE A 60 -5.52 9.34 10.84
C PHE A 60 -6.22 8.02 10.53
N ALA A 61 -6.73 7.32 11.56
CA ALA A 61 -7.39 6.02 11.39
C ALA A 61 -8.66 6.14 10.54
N ALA A 62 -9.46 7.19 10.74
CA ALA A 62 -10.66 7.44 9.95
C ALA A 62 -10.33 7.75 8.48
N ALA A 63 -9.31 8.57 8.21
CA ALA A 63 -8.84 8.87 6.86
C ALA A 63 -8.24 7.62 6.18
N MET A 64 -7.49 6.79 6.92
CA MET A 64 -6.93 5.53 6.41
C MET A 64 -8.04 4.55 6.03
N ALA A 65 -9.09 4.44 6.82
CA ALA A 65 -10.24 3.58 6.50
C ALA A 65 -10.94 4.03 5.20
N ARG A 66 -11.12 5.35 4.99
CA ARG A 66 -11.70 5.89 3.74
C ARG A 66 -10.77 5.64 2.56
N LEU A 67 -9.46 5.88 2.74
CA LEU A 67 -8.46 5.63 1.71
C LEU A 67 -8.48 4.16 1.27
N GLN A 68 -8.43 3.21 2.21
CA GLN A 68 -8.43 1.78 1.91
C GLN A 68 -9.69 1.31 1.17
N ALA A 69 -10.84 1.95 1.42
CA ALA A 69 -12.10 1.63 0.72
C ALA A 69 -12.07 1.96 -0.78
N VAL A 70 -11.21 2.90 -1.21
CA VAL A 70 -11.13 3.38 -2.61
C VAL A 70 -9.83 2.98 -3.31
N LEU A 71 -8.90 2.33 -2.60
CA LEU A 71 -7.66 1.86 -3.21
C LEU A 71 -7.94 0.81 -4.29
N PRO A 72 -7.38 0.98 -5.51
CA PRO A 72 -7.57 0.02 -6.58
C PRO A 72 -6.69 -1.22 -6.38
N GLN A 73 -7.11 -2.34 -6.97
CA GLN A 73 -6.20 -3.46 -7.17
C GLN A 73 -5.15 -3.09 -8.22
N ILE A 74 -3.88 -3.30 -7.90
CA ILE A 74 -2.78 -2.93 -8.78
C ILE A 74 -2.49 -4.04 -9.78
N THR A 75 -2.41 -3.70 -11.07
CA THR A 75 -2.07 -4.65 -12.14
C THR A 75 -0.56 -4.89 -12.21
N LYS A 76 -0.15 -6.16 -12.38
CA LYS A 76 1.26 -6.55 -12.55
C LYS A 76 1.69 -6.38 -14.00
N GLU A 77 2.22 -5.23 -14.41
CA GLU A 77 2.69 -4.95 -15.78
C GLU A 77 4.20 -5.19 -15.96
N GLY A 78 4.97 -5.17 -14.87
CA GLY A 78 6.39 -5.49 -14.89
C GLY A 78 6.62 -6.98 -15.10
N ARG A 79 7.64 -7.33 -15.91
CA ARG A 79 8.00 -8.73 -16.22
C ARG A 79 9.43 -9.01 -15.80
N ILE A 80 9.66 -10.16 -15.17
CA ILE A 80 11.00 -10.71 -14.95
C ILE A 80 11.21 -11.83 -15.96
N VAL A 81 12.16 -11.62 -16.86
CA VAL A 81 12.51 -12.61 -17.88
C VAL A 81 13.86 -13.23 -17.50
N VAL A 82 13.93 -14.56 -17.46
CA VAL A 82 15.16 -15.32 -17.20
C VAL A 82 15.33 -16.32 -18.33
N SER A 83 16.49 -16.28 -18.99
CA SER A 83 16.81 -17.16 -20.13
C SER A 83 15.76 -17.14 -21.25
N GLY A 84 15.19 -15.95 -21.52
CA GLY A 84 14.19 -15.76 -22.58
C GLY A 84 12.75 -16.13 -22.21
N ALA A 85 12.52 -16.74 -21.03
CA ALA A 85 11.18 -17.07 -20.54
C ALA A 85 10.72 -16.07 -19.45
N GLU A 86 9.44 -15.71 -19.49
CA GLU A 86 8.83 -14.90 -18.41
C GLU A 86 8.76 -15.75 -17.14
N ARG A 87 9.45 -15.30 -16.08
CA ARG A 87 9.51 -16.01 -14.79
C ARG A 87 8.42 -15.54 -13.83
N SER A 88 8.18 -14.24 -13.77
CA SER A 88 7.16 -13.66 -12.91
C SER A 88 6.80 -12.25 -13.34
N ARG A 89 5.64 -11.78 -12.90
CA ARG A 89 5.16 -10.40 -13.07
C ARG A 89 5.15 -9.68 -11.73
N TYR A 90 5.32 -8.37 -11.79
CA TYR A 90 5.25 -7.51 -10.60
C TYR A 90 4.66 -6.15 -10.95
N ALA A 91 4.03 -5.49 -9.98
CA ALA A 91 3.62 -4.11 -10.13
C ALA A 91 4.83 -3.19 -10.05
N ARG A 92 5.03 -2.31 -11.03
CA ARG A 92 6.11 -1.32 -11.01
C ARG A 92 5.78 -0.25 -9.97
N ILE A 93 6.80 0.30 -9.32
CA ILE A 93 6.60 1.35 -8.31
C ILE A 93 5.93 2.59 -8.91
N GLU A 94 6.22 2.90 -10.17
CA GLU A 94 5.64 4.04 -10.90
C GLU A 94 4.14 3.86 -11.14
N ASP A 95 3.69 2.63 -11.41
CA ASP A 95 2.29 2.32 -11.65
C ASP A 95 1.50 2.36 -10.33
N ILE A 96 2.10 1.84 -9.25
CA ILE A 96 1.57 1.97 -7.90
C ILE A 96 1.44 3.45 -7.53
N ASP A 97 2.52 4.24 -7.66
CA ASP A 97 2.53 5.65 -7.30
C ASP A 97 1.49 6.46 -8.08
N ARG A 98 1.38 6.22 -9.40
CA ARG A 98 0.37 6.88 -10.26
C ARG A 98 -1.06 6.59 -9.78
N ALA A 99 -1.33 5.35 -9.36
CA ALA A 99 -2.65 4.95 -8.92
C ALA A 99 -3.01 5.51 -7.53
N ILE A 100 -2.05 5.55 -6.59
CA ILE A 100 -2.34 5.92 -5.19
C ILE A 100 -2.16 7.40 -4.88
N ARG A 101 -1.26 8.12 -5.58
CA ARG A 101 -0.91 9.51 -5.28
C ARG A 101 -2.13 10.46 -5.21
N PRO A 102 -3.07 10.45 -6.18
CA PRO A 102 -4.25 11.31 -6.09
C PRO A 102 -5.16 10.94 -4.91
N LEU A 103 -5.25 9.66 -4.57
CA LEU A 103 -6.07 9.17 -3.46
C LEU A 103 -5.46 9.54 -2.11
N LEU A 104 -4.13 9.40 -1.96
CA LEU A 104 -3.39 9.87 -0.78
C LEU A 104 -3.62 11.37 -0.56
N ALA A 105 -3.49 12.18 -1.61
CA ALA A 105 -3.66 13.62 -1.53
C ALA A 105 -5.10 14.00 -1.15
N ALA A 106 -6.12 13.31 -1.69
CA ALA A 106 -7.53 13.54 -1.38
C ALA A 106 -7.86 13.29 0.10
N GLU A 107 -7.22 12.30 0.72
CA GLU A 107 -7.40 11.97 2.13
C GLU A 107 -6.36 12.63 3.06
N GLY A 108 -5.55 13.56 2.55
CA GLY A 108 -4.57 14.33 3.32
C GLY A 108 -3.34 13.53 3.76
N PHE A 109 -2.98 12.45 3.05
CA PHE A 109 -1.78 11.67 3.32
C PHE A 109 -0.59 12.09 2.46
N SER A 110 0.60 11.97 3.04
CA SER A 110 1.88 12.02 2.35
C SER A 110 2.72 10.78 2.67
N LEU A 111 3.50 10.29 1.69
CA LEU A 111 4.36 9.13 1.83
C LEU A 111 5.80 9.54 1.54
N MET A 112 6.70 9.27 2.49
CA MET A 112 8.14 9.54 2.40
C MET A 112 8.93 8.26 2.57
N PHE A 113 10.09 8.18 1.91
CA PHE A 113 11.00 7.05 2.05
C PHE A 113 12.38 7.55 2.47
N ASP A 114 13.05 6.74 3.26
CA ASP A 114 14.42 6.93 3.68
C ASP A 114 15.21 5.63 3.54
N THR A 115 16.53 5.75 3.41
CA THR A 115 17.44 4.60 3.25
C THR A 115 18.68 4.79 4.08
N GLU A 116 19.05 3.75 4.84
CA GLU A 116 20.25 3.73 5.68
C GLU A 116 21.04 2.43 5.42
N ALA A 117 22.35 2.53 5.31
CA ALA A 117 23.20 1.35 5.22
C ALA A 117 23.28 0.68 6.59
N GLN A 118 22.97 -0.61 6.66
CA GLN A 118 23.02 -1.38 7.89
C GLN A 118 23.68 -2.76 7.65
N GLY A 119 24.89 -2.93 8.15
CA GLY A 119 25.68 -4.14 7.88
C GLY A 119 25.89 -4.33 6.37
N ASN A 120 25.56 -5.52 5.86
CA ASN A 120 25.65 -5.85 4.43
C ASN A 120 24.38 -5.56 3.64
N GLY A 121 23.44 -4.79 4.21
CA GLY A 121 22.15 -4.50 3.60
C GLY A 121 21.78 -3.02 3.66
N LEU A 122 20.58 -2.74 3.17
CA LEU A 122 19.92 -1.45 3.25
C LEU A 122 18.67 -1.55 4.12
N LEU A 123 18.59 -0.75 5.16
CA LEU A 123 17.36 -0.47 5.88
C LEU A 123 16.59 0.58 5.07
N ILE A 124 15.43 0.20 4.58
CA ILE A 124 14.53 1.10 3.86
C ILE A 124 13.35 1.36 4.76
N SER A 125 13.06 2.63 4.99
CA SER A 125 11.94 3.08 5.82
C SER A 125 10.93 3.83 4.97
N ALA A 126 9.66 3.64 5.28
CA ALA A 126 8.57 4.39 4.71
C ALA A 126 7.73 5.00 5.83
N LYS A 127 7.52 6.31 5.77
CA LYS A 127 6.70 7.07 6.70
C LYS A 127 5.48 7.60 5.98
N ILE A 128 4.28 7.22 6.46
CA ILE A 128 3.02 7.81 6.04
C ILE A 128 2.57 8.83 7.09
N SER A 129 2.30 10.05 6.65
CA SER A 129 1.89 11.17 7.53
C SER A 129 0.54 11.69 7.07
N HIS A 130 -0.31 12.05 8.02
CA HIS A 130 -1.62 12.66 7.77
C HIS A 130 -1.62 14.14 8.16
N ALA A 131 -2.41 14.95 7.46
CA ALA A 131 -2.53 16.39 7.68
C ALA A 131 -2.94 16.77 9.12
N ALA A 132 -3.64 15.89 9.85
CA ALA A 132 -3.95 16.06 11.26
C ALA A 132 -2.75 15.96 12.20
N GLY A 133 -1.55 15.57 11.71
CA GLY A 133 -0.30 15.55 12.47
C GLY A 133 0.08 14.20 13.09
N HIS A 134 -0.63 13.09 12.75
CA HIS A 134 -0.19 11.74 13.10
C HIS A 134 0.58 11.10 11.96
N SER A 135 1.51 10.20 12.27
CA SER A 135 2.28 9.46 11.28
C SER A 135 2.65 8.07 11.76
N GLU A 136 2.77 7.14 10.82
CA GLU A 136 3.26 5.79 11.07
C GLU A 136 4.47 5.48 10.18
N THR A 137 5.40 4.68 10.70
CA THR A 137 6.61 4.26 9.99
C THR A 137 6.71 2.74 9.98
N ARG A 138 7.13 2.20 8.85
CA ARG A 138 7.52 0.79 8.69
C ARG A 138 8.89 0.74 8.03
N SER A 139 9.66 -0.26 8.40
CA SER A 139 11.01 -0.44 7.88
C SER A 139 11.23 -1.89 7.44
N LEU A 140 12.09 -2.06 6.45
CA LEU A 140 12.45 -3.35 5.89
C LEU A 140 13.96 -3.38 5.66
N LEU A 141 14.65 -4.31 6.30
CA LEU A 141 16.08 -4.56 6.06
C LEU A 141 16.21 -5.56 4.90
N LEU A 142 16.86 -5.14 3.83
CA LEU A 142 17.05 -5.95 2.63
C LEU A 142 18.54 -6.14 2.35
N PRO A 143 18.96 -7.34 1.91
CA PRO A 143 20.30 -7.52 1.40
C PRO A 143 20.50 -6.70 0.12
N MET A 144 21.74 -6.31 -0.16
CA MET A 144 22.09 -5.69 -1.43
C MET A 144 21.85 -6.66 -2.58
N ASP A 145 21.17 -6.18 -3.63
CA ASP A 145 20.96 -6.98 -4.85
C ASP A 145 22.26 -7.11 -5.63
N ALA A 146 22.94 -8.22 -5.43
CA ALA A 146 24.21 -8.56 -6.10
C ALA A 146 24.03 -9.55 -7.26
N GLN A 147 22.79 -9.84 -7.69
CA GLN A 147 22.52 -10.85 -8.71
C GLN A 147 22.78 -10.33 -10.13
N GLY A 148 23.42 -11.16 -10.94
CA GLY A 148 23.70 -10.86 -12.35
C GLY A 148 24.89 -9.91 -12.55
N ALA A 149 25.00 -9.31 -13.72
CA ALA A 149 26.08 -8.38 -14.11
C ALA A 149 25.81 -6.92 -13.66
N LYS A 150 25.15 -6.72 -12.51
CA LYS A 150 24.84 -5.39 -11.98
C LYS A 150 26.08 -4.74 -11.37
N SER A 151 26.29 -3.44 -11.64
CA SER A 151 27.22 -2.65 -10.85
C SER A 151 26.70 -2.47 -9.41
N PRO A 152 27.57 -2.18 -8.42
CA PRO A 152 27.14 -1.90 -7.05
C PRO A 152 26.04 -0.83 -6.96
N VAL A 153 26.14 0.23 -7.75
CA VAL A 153 25.15 1.33 -7.80
C VAL A 153 23.79 0.84 -8.33
N GLN A 154 23.80 -0.02 -9.35
CA GLN A 154 22.58 -0.64 -9.86
C GLN A 154 21.95 -1.59 -8.83
N GLY A 155 22.77 -2.29 -8.05
CA GLY A 155 22.32 -3.13 -6.94
C GLY A 155 21.57 -2.33 -5.88
N VAL A 156 22.13 -1.18 -5.45
CA VAL A 156 21.45 -0.24 -4.54
C VAL A 156 20.11 0.22 -5.11
N GLY A 157 20.09 0.71 -6.34
CA GLY A 157 18.86 1.18 -7.00
C GLY A 157 17.77 0.09 -7.08
N SER A 158 18.17 -1.15 -7.40
CA SER A 158 17.27 -2.31 -7.44
C SER A 158 16.68 -2.62 -6.06
N THR A 159 17.53 -2.64 -5.01
CA THR A 159 17.12 -2.90 -3.64
C THR A 159 16.16 -1.81 -3.13
N VAL A 160 16.47 -0.53 -3.40
CA VAL A 160 15.60 0.60 -3.01
C VAL A 160 14.25 0.54 -3.72
N ALA A 161 14.22 0.28 -5.03
CA ALA A 161 12.97 0.14 -5.78
C ALA A 161 12.11 -1.02 -5.27
N TYR A 162 12.74 -2.14 -4.92
CA TYR A 162 12.09 -3.28 -4.30
C TYR A 162 11.47 -2.89 -2.94
N GLY A 163 12.28 -2.33 -2.04
CA GLY A 163 11.84 -1.96 -0.69
C GLY A 163 10.72 -0.93 -0.70
N ARG A 164 10.81 0.12 -1.53
CA ARG A 164 9.75 1.11 -1.70
C ARG A 164 8.43 0.46 -2.11
N ARG A 165 8.45 -0.45 -3.07
CA ARG A 165 7.25 -1.16 -3.54
C ARG A 165 6.60 -1.97 -2.42
N TYR A 166 7.39 -2.76 -1.68
CA TYR A 166 6.87 -3.60 -0.61
C TYR A 166 6.38 -2.79 0.58
N LEU A 167 7.11 -1.75 0.99
CA LEU A 167 6.69 -0.87 2.08
C LEU A 167 5.41 -0.11 1.74
N THR A 168 5.24 0.36 0.49
CA THR A 168 3.99 0.98 0.05
C THR A 168 2.81 0.02 0.16
N LYS A 169 2.99 -1.22 -0.32
CA LYS A 169 1.97 -2.26 -0.21
C LYS A 169 1.60 -2.55 1.24
N LEU A 170 2.59 -2.73 2.11
CA LEU A 170 2.39 -3.04 3.53
C LEU A 170 1.68 -1.90 4.27
N LEU A 171 2.10 -0.64 4.06
CA LEU A 171 1.51 0.51 4.74
C LEU A 171 0.05 0.75 4.35
N LEU A 172 -0.27 0.54 3.08
CA LEU A 172 -1.60 0.84 2.53
C LEU A 172 -2.49 -0.41 2.42
N ASN A 173 -1.97 -1.60 2.75
CA ASN A 173 -2.65 -2.87 2.54
C ASN A 173 -3.10 -3.05 1.07
N LEU A 174 -2.21 -2.71 0.12
CA LEU A 174 -2.50 -2.82 -1.31
C LEU A 174 -2.48 -4.29 -1.76
N VAL A 175 -3.50 -4.68 -2.50
CA VAL A 175 -3.62 -6.00 -3.13
C VAL A 175 -3.23 -5.90 -4.60
N GLU A 176 -2.33 -6.76 -5.05
CA GLU A 176 -2.01 -6.91 -6.47
C GLU A 176 -2.97 -7.91 -7.11
N ARG A 177 -3.46 -7.59 -8.30
CA ARG A 177 -4.31 -8.50 -9.06
C ARG A 177 -3.50 -9.75 -9.42
N GLY A 178 -4.00 -10.95 -9.06
CA GLY A 178 -3.29 -12.21 -9.24
C GLY A 178 -2.18 -12.45 -8.21
N GLU A 179 -2.27 -11.86 -7.01
CA GLU A 179 -1.34 -12.14 -5.90
C GLU A 179 -1.51 -13.57 -5.39
N ASP A 180 -2.72 -14.11 -5.45
CA ASP A 180 -3.03 -15.50 -5.10
C ASP A 180 -2.61 -16.51 -6.19
N ASP A 181 -2.27 -16.06 -7.40
CA ASP A 181 -1.79 -16.93 -8.48
C ASP A 181 -0.30 -17.32 -8.35
N ASP A 182 0.45 -16.72 -7.42
CA ASP A 182 1.83 -17.12 -7.11
C ASP A 182 1.89 -18.40 -6.25
N GLY A 183 0.77 -18.92 -5.80
CA GLY A 183 0.65 -20.04 -4.90
C GLY A 183 -0.16 -21.20 -5.47
N GLN A 184 0.47 -22.13 -6.10
CA GLN A 184 0.37 -23.58 -5.83
C GLN A 184 -1.02 -24.27 -5.84
N GLY A 185 -2.16 -23.65 -6.12
CA GLY A 185 -3.45 -24.30 -5.90
C GLY A 185 -4.51 -24.16 -6.99
N GLY A 186 -4.41 -23.21 -7.88
CA GLY A 186 -5.39 -23.01 -8.94
C GLY A 186 -5.06 -23.78 -10.25
N PRO A 187 -6.05 -24.04 -11.11
CA PRO A 187 -5.81 -24.59 -12.43
C PRO A 187 -5.04 -23.59 -13.31
N ILE A 188 -4.37 -24.09 -14.36
CA ILE A 188 -3.69 -23.26 -15.37
C ILE A 188 -4.67 -22.33 -16.07
N THR A 189 -4.19 -21.20 -16.59
CA THR A 189 -5.00 -20.28 -17.38
C THR A 189 -5.43 -20.92 -18.71
N GLU A 190 -6.52 -20.41 -19.33
CA GLU A 190 -6.97 -20.92 -20.63
C GLU A 190 -5.90 -20.75 -21.73
N ALA A 191 -5.08 -19.68 -21.67
CA ALA A 191 -3.94 -19.49 -22.56
C ALA A 191 -2.90 -20.62 -22.38
N GLN A 192 -2.54 -20.93 -21.13
CA GLN A 192 -1.62 -22.04 -20.82
C GLN A 192 -2.18 -23.41 -21.21
N ALA A 193 -3.49 -23.60 -21.04
CA ALA A 193 -4.16 -24.82 -21.49
C ALA A 193 -4.15 -24.94 -23.00
N ALA A 194 -4.32 -23.85 -23.74
CA ALA A 194 -4.20 -23.83 -25.22
C ALA A 194 -2.78 -24.15 -25.67
N ASP A 195 -1.76 -23.58 -25.02
CA ASP A 195 -0.34 -23.88 -25.33
C ASP A 195 -0.01 -25.36 -25.09
N LEU A 196 -0.49 -25.97 -24.01
CA LEU A 196 -0.30 -27.39 -23.74
C LEU A 196 -1.04 -28.28 -24.75
N ARG A 197 -2.24 -27.89 -25.19
CA ARG A 197 -2.96 -28.62 -26.24
C ARG A 197 -2.19 -28.57 -27.57
N GLY A 198 -1.66 -27.39 -27.94
CA GLY A 198 -0.81 -27.24 -29.12
C GLY A 198 0.46 -28.10 -29.04
N LEU A 199 1.14 -28.13 -27.88
CA LEU A 199 2.32 -28.96 -27.67
C LEU A 199 2.00 -30.45 -27.69
N LEU A 200 0.85 -30.88 -27.16
CA LEU A 200 0.36 -32.27 -27.26
C LEU A 200 0.19 -32.72 -28.72
N GLU A 201 -0.37 -31.86 -29.56
CA GLU A 201 -0.57 -32.11 -30.97
C GLU A 201 0.77 -32.14 -31.73
N GLU A 202 1.66 -31.17 -31.48
CA GLU A 202 2.98 -31.10 -32.11
C GLU A 202 3.81 -32.36 -31.87
N VAL A 203 3.85 -32.86 -30.63
CA VAL A 203 4.63 -34.06 -30.27
C VAL A 203 3.85 -35.37 -30.47
N LYS A 204 2.65 -35.29 -31.05
CA LYS A 204 1.73 -36.44 -31.27
C LYS A 204 1.59 -37.29 -30.00
N ALA A 205 1.43 -36.63 -28.84
CA ALA A 205 1.26 -37.34 -27.60
C ALA A 205 -0.18 -37.84 -27.42
N ASP A 206 -0.31 -39.04 -26.86
CA ASP A 206 -1.60 -39.57 -26.44
C ASP A 206 -2.16 -38.72 -25.28
N ARG A 207 -3.22 -37.94 -25.59
CA ARG A 207 -3.87 -37.05 -24.63
C ARG A 207 -4.37 -37.81 -23.40
N GLY A 208 -4.94 -38.99 -23.57
CA GLY A 208 -5.46 -39.78 -22.44
C GLY A 208 -4.36 -40.21 -21.50
N LYS A 209 -3.24 -40.73 -22.03
CA LYS A 209 -2.07 -41.11 -21.21
C LYS A 209 -1.45 -39.90 -20.52
N PHE A 210 -1.40 -38.76 -21.18
CA PHE A 210 -0.89 -37.51 -20.58
C PHE A 210 -1.77 -37.05 -19.44
N LEU A 211 -3.09 -37.03 -19.58
CA LEU A 211 -4.03 -36.65 -18.53
C LEU A 211 -3.94 -37.59 -17.32
N VAL A 212 -3.83 -38.90 -17.54
CA VAL A 212 -3.60 -39.89 -16.49
C VAL A 212 -2.27 -39.64 -15.77
N PHE A 213 -1.19 -39.32 -16.51
CA PHE A 213 0.11 -38.98 -15.92
C PHE A 213 0.05 -37.70 -15.05
N MET A 214 -0.73 -36.74 -15.49
CA MET A 214 -0.95 -35.50 -14.73
C MET A 214 -1.96 -35.65 -13.59
N GLY A 215 -2.76 -36.71 -13.57
CA GLY A 215 -3.77 -36.97 -12.55
C GLY A 215 -5.01 -36.07 -12.65
N VAL A 216 -5.36 -35.63 -13.87
CA VAL A 216 -6.47 -34.70 -14.12
C VAL A 216 -7.43 -35.23 -15.20
N GLY A 217 -8.66 -34.71 -15.22
CA GLY A 217 -9.68 -35.07 -16.19
C GLY A 217 -9.56 -34.27 -17.50
N ASP A 218 -9.09 -33.08 -17.48
CA ASP A 218 -8.83 -32.24 -18.68
C ASP A 218 -7.55 -31.40 -18.47
N VAL A 219 -6.98 -30.93 -19.60
CA VAL A 219 -5.78 -30.06 -19.61
C VAL A 219 -5.98 -28.79 -18.79
N LYS A 220 -7.16 -28.19 -18.83
CA LYS A 220 -7.51 -27.00 -18.07
C LYS A 220 -7.51 -27.22 -16.55
N ASP A 221 -7.63 -28.47 -16.09
CA ASP A 221 -7.67 -28.82 -14.67
C ASP A 221 -6.27 -29.05 -14.08
N ILE A 222 -5.21 -28.98 -14.91
CA ILE A 222 -3.83 -29.04 -14.46
C ILE A 222 -3.55 -27.87 -13.54
N LEU A 223 -2.98 -28.13 -12.36
CA LEU A 223 -2.63 -27.08 -11.42
C LEU A 223 -1.44 -26.26 -11.94
N ALA A 224 -1.44 -24.95 -11.70
CA ALA A 224 -0.37 -24.04 -12.12
C ALA A 224 1.02 -24.50 -11.63
N LYS A 225 1.11 -25.08 -10.44
CA LYS A 225 2.34 -25.69 -9.87
C LYS A 225 2.87 -26.86 -10.72
N ASP A 226 1.99 -27.57 -11.42
CA ASP A 226 2.31 -28.74 -12.20
C ASP A 226 2.57 -28.41 -13.69
N MET A 227 2.40 -27.14 -14.10
CA MET A 227 2.64 -26.67 -15.48
C MET A 227 4.05 -27.06 -15.98
N LYS A 228 5.08 -26.86 -15.14
CA LYS A 228 6.45 -27.22 -15.49
C LYS A 228 6.63 -28.73 -15.69
N LYS A 229 5.96 -29.55 -14.88
CA LYS A 229 5.94 -31.02 -15.01
C LYS A 229 5.26 -31.42 -16.32
N ALA A 230 4.14 -30.78 -16.67
CA ALA A 230 3.41 -31.00 -17.90
C ALA A 230 4.27 -30.72 -19.15
N VAL A 231 4.89 -29.53 -19.21
CA VAL A 231 5.77 -29.12 -20.31
C VAL A 231 6.96 -30.07 -20.44
N ASN A 232 7.65 -30.38 -19.34
CA ASN A 232 8.82 -31.26 -19.36
C ASN A 232 8.48 -32.67 -19.85
N ALA A 233 7.31 -33.20 -19.50
CA ALA A 233 6.87 -34.52 -19.97
C ALA A 233 6.71 -34.55 -21.51
N LEU A 234 6.11 -33.49 -22.08
CA LEU A 234 5.92 -33.35 -23.52
C LEU A 234 7.24 -33.07 -24.26
N GLU A 235 8.10 -32.25 -23.71
CA GLU A 235 9.44 -31.98 -24.25
C GLU A 235 10.34 -33.21 -24.23
N THR A 236 10.24 -34.04 -23.21
CA THR A 236 10.99 -35.32 -23.18
C THR A 236 10.54 -36.23 -24.31
N LYS A 237 9.24 -36.29 -24.60
CA LYS A 237 8.71 -37.05 -25.72
C LYS A 237 9.14 -36.46 -27.05
N ARG A 238 9.20 -35.12 -27.20
CA ARG A 238 9.72 -34.43 -28.37
C ARG A 238 11.17 -34.84 -28.73
N ARG A 239 12.02 -35.04 -27.68
CA ARG A 239 13.43 -35.43 -27.84
C ARG A 239 13.61 -36.93 -28.13
N ALA A 240 12.60 -37.75 -27.82
CA ALA A 240 12.64 -39.20 -27.98
C ALA A 240 12.02 -39.71 -29.28
N GLY A 241 11.34 -38.86 -30.05
CA GLY A 241 10.71 -39.18 -31.34
C GLY A 241 11.28 -38.40 -32.47
#